data_8b044b65ee27fa3034f177008b4b8da5
#
_entry.id   8b044b65ee27fa3034f177008b4b8da5
#
_cell.length_a   1.000
_cell.length_b   1.000
_cell.length_c   1.000
_cell.angle_alpha   90.00
_cell.angle_beta   90.00
_cell.angle_gamma   90.00
#
_symmetry.space_group_name_H-M   'P 1'
#
loop_
_entity.id
_entity.type
_entity.pdbx_description
1 polymer ?
#
loop_
_entity_poly.entity_id
_entity_poly.type
_entity_poly.pdbx_seq_one_letter_code
_entity_poly.pdbx_strand_id
1 'polypeptide(L)'
;MYNKIIGIWNSILNTFLLFLIFSCEENTVNVDLDLYLKESVFYDKNTNLKYTGFVNSFYNNGKKKESGQLLNGQKDGLWKYWFASGNKKSEENYINGKSNGKWILWYENQNLKLVGEFLNGESHGVRSEWYENGTRKEQGSFKKNKLNGLWTSWFSNGNKKAEGKYIQGREDGVHSQWYSNGEIKSKAKFTMGNISGLRTEWYENGQKKEEGTLKGFWTSWYENGNKKGQGYYIRQKPEGLHTLWYENGNKKSEVTFSNGKPNGPSVAWYANGNKREEGENKEGNQFGKWIYYNLDGSIDGIDEY
;
A
#
# COMPACT_ATOMS: atom_id res chain seq x y z
N MET A 1 -71.79 2.37 28.76
CA MET A 1 -71.01 3.46 29.36
C MET A 1 -69.47 3.22 29.41
N TYR A 2 -68.99 2.00 29.20
CA TYR A 2 -67.58 1.64 29.26
C TYR A 2 -66.77 2.02 27.98
N ASN A 3 -67.38 2.05 26.81
CA ASN A 3 -66.70 2.33 25.53
C ASN A 3 -66.46 3.81 25.23
N LYS A 4 -67.00 4.76 26.02
CA LYS A 4 -66.71 6.19 25.83
C LYS A 4 -65.52 6.70 26.61
N ILE A 5 -65.09 5.98 27.65
CA ILE A 5 -63.93 6.37 28.47
C ILE A 5 -62.59 5.98 27.80
N ILE A 6 -62.54 4.85 27.07
CA ILE A 6 -61.34 4.39 26.38
C ILE A 6 -60.97 5.32 25.21
N GLY A 7 -61.92 5.90 24.52
CA GLY A 7 -61.73 6.84 23.42
C GLY A 7 -61.11 8.17 23.86
N ILE A 8 -61.36 8.64 25.05
CA ILE A 8 -60.89 9.91 25.61
C ILE A 8 -59.40 9.75 26.07
N TRP A 9 -59.04 8.60 26.64
CA TRP A 9 -57.68 8.32 27.08
C TRP A 9 -56.73 8.13 25.92
N ASN A 10 -57.13 7.48 24.81
CA ASN A 10 -56.30 7.36 23.60
C ASN A 10 -56.15 8.69 22.87
N SER A 11 -57.11 9.59 22.92
CA SER A 11 -56.97 10.93 22.31
C SER A 11 -56.04 11.84 23.13
N ILE A 12 -56.05 11.72 24.46
CA ILE A 12 -55.15 12.51 25.34
C ILE A 12 -53.70 11.97 25.25
N LEU A 13 -53.52 10.65 25.16
CA LEU A 13 -52.20 10.04 25.03
C LEU A 13 -51.53 10.38 23.67
N ASN A 14 -52.30 10.35 22.56
CA ASN A 14 -51.79 10.75 21.24
C ASN A 14 -51.52 12.24 21.11
N THR A 15 -52.28 13.13 21.78
CA THR A 15 -51.99 14.56 21.81
C THR A 15 -50.75 14.88 22.67
N PHE A 16 -50.50 14.15 23.76
CA PHE A 16 -49.28 14.32 24.55
C PHE A 16 -48.05 13.75 23.84
N LEU A 17 -48.19 12.64 23.06
CA LEU A 17 -47.07 12.12 22.24
C LEU A 17 -46.73 13.03 21.04
N LEU A 18 -47.76 13.72 20.46
CA LEU A 18 -47.49 14.69 19.38
C LEU A 18 -46.88 16.02 19.90
N PHE A 19 -47.13 16.41 21.16
CA PHE A 19 -46.51 17.60 21.73
C PHE A 19 -45.05 17.38 22.18
N LEU A 20 -44.58 16.14 22.38
CA LEU A 20 -43.20 15.82 22.70
C LEU A 20 -42.29 15.76 21.46
N ILE A 21 -42.85 15.80 20.25
CA ILE A 21 -42.07 15.81 18.99
C ILE A 21 -41.83 17.24 18.49
N PHE A 22 -42.44 18.28 19.05
CA PHE A 22 -42.42 19.65 18.49
C PHE A 22 -41.74 20.72 19.35
N SER A 23 -40.83 20.39 20.26
CA SER A 23 -40.03 21.42 20.90
C SER A 23 -38.65 20.91 21.37
N CYS A 24 -37.82 20.49 20.44
CA CYS A 24 -36.40 20.58 20.63
C CYS A 24 -35.80 21.17 19.35
N GLU A 25 -36.02 22.46 19.12
CA GLU A 25 -34.95 23.24 18.47
C GLU A 25 -33.77 23.12 19.43
N GLU A 26 -32.93 22.09 19.21
CA GLU A 26 -31.65 21.98 19.91
C GLU A 26 -30.93 23.32 19.72
N ASN A 27 -30.76 24.07 20.82
CA ASN A 27 -29.96 25.30 20.84
C ASN A 27 -28.58 24.95 20.36
N THR A 28 -28.34 25.07 19.03
CA THR A 28 -27.05 24.81 18.43
C THR A 28 -26.18 26.03 18.56
N VAL A 29 -25.04 25.86 19.21
CA VAL A 29 -24.04 26.92 19.45
C VAL A 29 -23.08 27.00 18.26
N ASN A 30 -22.67 28.20 17.88
CA ASN A 30 -21.67 28.41 16.85
C ASN A 30 -20.26 28.25 17.44
N VAL A 31 -19.51 27.25 16.97
CA VAL A 31 -18.16 26.94 17.46
C VAL A 31 -17.24 28.16 17.41
N ASP A 32 -17.26 28.89 16.30
CA ASP A 32 -16.32 29.99 16.05
C ASP A 32 -16.65 31.26 16.88
N LEU A 33 -17.94 31.49 17.19
CA LEU A 33 -18.42 32.65 17.92
C LEU A 33 -18.46 32.46 19.44
N ASP A 34 -18.96 31.32 19.89
CA ASP A 34 -19.40 31.09 21.27
C ASP A 34 -18.45 30.24 22.10
N LEU A 35 -17.57 29.46 21.43
CA LEU A 35 -16.64 28.55 22.08
C LEU A 35 -15.18 28.95 21.87
N TYR A 36 -14.30 28.49 22.77
CA TYR A 36 -12.86 28.52 22.57
C TYR A 36 -12.25 27.16 22.86
N LEU A 37 -11.14 26.85 22.16
CA LEU A 37 -10.43 25.58 22.27
C LEU A 37 -9.20 25.74 23.18
N LYS A 38 -9.08 24.91 24.22
CA LYS A 38 -7.91 24.80 25.09
C LYS A 38 -7.57 23.33 25.28
N GLU A 39 -6.33 22.92 24.97
CA GLU A 39 -5.84 21.54 25.13
C GLU A 39 -6.78 20.48 24.49
N SER A 40 -7.28 20.77 23.29
CA SER A 40 -8.23 19.92 22.54
C SER A 40 -9.60 19.77 23.21
N VAL A 41 -9.99 20.62 24.14
CA VAL A 41 -11.28 20.67 24.81
C VAL A 41 -11.96 22.01 24.52
N PHE A 42 -13.23 21.99 24.14
CA PHE A 42 -14.04 23.17 23.89
C PHE A 42 -14.71 23.69 25.17
N TYR A 43 -14.59 24.97 25.41
CA TYR A 43 -15.18 25.69 26.52
C TYR A 43 -16.11 26.78 26.00
N ASP A 44 -17.19 27.00 26.71
CA ASP A 44 -18.09 28.13 26.49
C ASP A 44 -17.39 29.46 26.92
N LYS A 45 -17.42 30.48 26.04
CA LYS A 45 -16.72 31.76 26.27
C LYS A 45 -17.31 32.56 27.42
N ASN A 46 -18.60 32.41 27.69
CA ASN A 46 -19.31 33.19 28.71
C ASN A 46 -19.16 32.59 30.11
N THR A 47 -19.22 31.25 30.16
CA THR A 47 -19.21 30.53 31.44
C THR A 47 -17.85 29.98 31.84
N ASN A 48 -16.91 29.86 30.88
CA ASN A 48 -15.62 29.16 31.03
C ASN A 48 -15.73 27.69 31.44
N LEU A 49 -16.91 27.09 31.25
CA LEU A 49 -17.12 25.66 31.50
C LEU A 49 -16.96 24.84 30.22
N LYS A 50 -16.62 23.57 30.37
CA LYS A 50 -16.60 22.62 29.26
C LYS A 50 -17.99 22.51 28.63
N TYR A 51 -18.06 22.74 27.33
CA TYR A 51 -19.35 22.76 26.64
C TYR A 51 -19.89 21.34 26.42
N THR A 52 -21.19 21.17 26.62
CA THR A 52 -21.95 19.96 26.25
C THR A 52 -23.18 20.37 25.47
N GLY A 53 -23.33 19.88 24.26
CA GLY A 53 -24.46 20.21 23.38
C GLY A 53 -24.09 20.10 21.89
N PHE A 54 -25.08 20.39 21.03
CA PHE A 54 -24.88 20.42 19.59
C PHE A 54 -24.21 21.71 19.16
N VAL A 55 -23.32 21.60 18.16
CA VAL A 55 -22.55 22.73 17.63
C VAL A 55 -22.55 22.71 16.11
N ASN A 56 -22.46 23.92 15.54
CA ASN A 56 -22.23 24.14 14.12
C ASN A 56 -21.11 25.17 13.95
N SER A 57 -20.41 25.13 12.81
CA SER A 57 -19.64 26.26 12.31
C SER A 57 -19.93 26.51 10.84
N PHE A 58 -19.59 27.69 10.34
CA PHE A 58 -19.94 28.15 9.01
C PHE A 58 -18.72 28.75 8.32
N TYR A 59 -18.66 28.64 7.01
CA TYR A 59 -17.75 29.38 6.19
C TYR A 59 -18.16 30.86 6.06
N ASN A 60 -17.25 31.72 5.63
CA ASN A 60 -17.54 33.14 5.40
C ASN A 60 -18.66 33.39 4.36
N ASN A 61 -18.92 32.40 3.49
CA ASN A 61 -20.03 32.47 2.52
C ASN A 61 -21.37 31.97 3.10
N GLY A 62 -21.47 31.75 4.42
CA GLY A 62 -22.68 31.32 5.12
C GLY A 62 -22.98 29.81 5.01
N LYS A 63 -22.22 29.05 4.21
CA LYS A 63 -22.45 27.60 4.13
C LYS A 63 -21.88 26.89 5.35
N LYS A 64 -22.54 25.80 5.75
CA LYS A 64 -22.12 24.99 6.89
C LYS A 64 -20.73 24.40 6.65
N LYS A 65 -19.86 24.45 7.66
CA LYS A 65 -18.50 23.94 7.64
C LYS A 65 -18.40 22.62 8.41
N GLU A 66 -18.96 22.58 9.62
CA GLU A 66 -19.04 21.37 10.43
C GLU A 66 -20.27 21.38 11.34
N SER A 67 -20.67 20.19 11.79
CA SER A 67 -21.77 19.98 12.74
C SER A 67 -21.55 18.68 13.51
N GLY A 68 -21.85 18.70 14.82
CA GLY A 68 -21.73 17.52 15.67
C GLY A 68 -22.13 17.83 17.10
N GLN A 69 -21.87 16.87 17.98
CA GLN A 69 -22.11 17.01 19.41
C GLN A 69 -20.79 17.08 20.17
N LEU A 70 -20.72 17.95 21.15
CA LEU A 70 -19.69 17.97 22.18
C LEU A 70 -20.26 17.38 23.48
N LEU A 71 -19.48 16.56 24.15
CA LEU A 71 -19.73 16.07 25.50
C LEU A 71 -18.52 16.41 26.37
N ASN A 72 -18.74 17.21 27.42
CA ASN A 72 -17.65 17.73 28.28
C ASN A 72 -16.51 18.36 27.47
N GLY A 73 -16.84 19.11 26.41
CA GLY A 73 -15.88 19.81 25.53
C GLY A 73 -15.18 18.92 24.51
N GLN A 74 -15.51 17.64 24.42
CA GLN A 74 -14.90 16.69 23.48
C GLN A 74 -15.92 16.25 22.43
N LYS A 75 -15.44 15.98 21.21
CA LYS A 75 -16.29 15.44 20.13
C LYS A 75 -16.87 14.10 20.57
N ASP A 76 -18.21 13.94 20.40
CA ASP A 76 -18.95 12.73 20.72
C ASP A 76 -20.02 12.47 19.65
N GLY A 77 -20.25 11.19 19.30
CA GLY A 77 -21.19 10.80 18.25
C GLY A 77 -20.72 11.15 16.84
N LEU A 78 -21.69 11.35 15.94
CA LEU A 78 -21.48 11.60 14.52
C LEU A 78 -21.17 13.07 14.25
N TRP A 79 -20.01 13.35 13.68
CA TRP A 79 -19.59 14.63 13.16
C TRP A 79 -19.65 14.67 11.64
N LYS A 80 -20.20 15.74 11.09
CA LYS A 80 -20.33 15.99 9.66
C LYS A 80 -19.57 17.23 9.27
N TYR A 81 -18.86 17.16 8.15
CA TYR A 81 -18.06 18.24 7.59
C TYR A 81 -18.44 18.48 6.14
N TRP A 82 -18.32 19.72 5.70
CA TRP A 82 -18.63 20.15 4.34
C TRP A 82 -17.46 20.94 3.77
N PHE A 83 -17.36 20.96 2.46
CA PHE A 83 -16.53 21.90 1.72
C PHE A 83 -17.18 23.27 1.66
N ALA A 84 -16.41 24.33 1.29
CA ALA A 84 -16.96 25.68 1.10
C ALA A 84 -17.97 25.78 -0.06
N SER A 85 -17.93 24.82 -0.99
CA SER A 85 -18.96 24.62 -2.02
C SER A 85 -20.31 24.20 -1.45
N GLY A 86 -20.36 23.64 -0.22
CA GLY A 86 -21.52 23.06 0.43
C GLY A 86 -21.64 21.55 0.22
N ASN A 87 -20.76 20.95 -0.55
CA ASN A 87 -20.70 19.50 -0.74
C ASN A 87 -20.19 18.80 0.53
N LYS A 88 -20.66 17.56 0.80
CA LYS A 88 -20.15 16.77 1.92
C LYS A 88 -18.65 16.50 1.75
N LYS A 89 -17.90 16.66 2.86
CA LYS A 89 -16.47 16.39 2.96
C LYS A 89 -16.18 15.12 3.75
N SER A 90 -16.78 14.99 4.95
CA SER A 90 -16.67 13.77 5.75
C SER A 90 -17.80 13.55 6.72
N GLU A 91 -17.99 12.29 7.11
CA GLU A 91 -18.76 11.85 8.26
C GLU A 91 -17.85 10.99 9.14
N GLU A 92 -17.73 11.35 10.41
CA GLU A 92 -16.73 10.84 11.33
C GLU A 92 -17.36 10.57 12.69
N ASN A 93 -17.17 9.37 13.23
CA ASN A 93 -17.70 9.03 14.54
C ASN A 93 -16.65 9.16 15.64
N TYR A 94 -17.05 9.70 16.77
CA TYR A 94 -16.20 9.94 17.92
C TYR A 94 -16.83 9.41 19.21
N ILE A 95 -15.98 9.02 20.17
CA ILE A 95 -16.32 8.78 21.57
C ILE A 95 -15.25 9.49 22.42
N ASN A 96 -15.68 10.41 23.29
CA ASN A 96 -14.77 11.16 24.17
C ASN A 96 -13.55 11.75 23.41
N GLY A 97 -13.79 12.40 22.29
CA GLY A 97 -12.76 13.04 21.45
C GLY A 97 -11.90 12.10 20.61
N LYS A 98 -12.05 10.78 20.74
CA LYS A 98 -11.30 9.81 19.97
C LYS A 98 -12.14 9.24 18.83
N SER A 99 -11.54 9.08 17.66
CA SER A 99 -12.18 8.42 16.52
C SER A 99 -12.65 7.02 16.92
N ASN A 100 -13.94 6.73 16.72
CA ASN A 100 -14.52 5.44 17.10
C ASN A 100 -15.74 5.12 16.22
N GLY A 101 -15.68 4.02 15.48
CA GLY A 101 -16.72 3.65 14.52
C GLY A 101 -16.38 4.05 13.09
N LYS A 102 -17.41 4.16 12.27
CA LYS A 102 -17.27 4.37 10.82
C LYS A 102 -16.88 5.80 10.48
N TRP A 103 -15.96 5.92 9.51
CA TRP A 103 -15.55 7.16 8.88
C TRP A 103 -15.76 7.07 7.38
N ILE A 104 -16.33 8.14 6.79
CA ILE A 104 -16.54 8.26 5.35
C ILE A 104 -16.03 9.62 4.93
N LEU A 105 -15.16 9.67 3.93
CA LEU A 105 -14.65 10.90 3.32
C LEU A 105 -15.04 10.93 1.85
N TRP A 106 -15.31 12.11 1.33
CA TRP A 106 -15.59 12.37 -0.09
C TRP A 106 -14.60 13.39 -0.66
N TYR A 107 -14.40 13.31 -1.93
CA TYR A 107 -13.81 14.39 -2.73
C TYR A 107 -14.83 15.50 -2.95
N GLU A 108 -14.39 16.66 -3.41
CA GLU A 108 -15.30 17.79 -3.66
C GLU A 108 -16.29 17.52 -4.80
N ASN A 109 -15.93 16.65 -5.76
CA ASN A 109 -16.82 16.14 -6.81
C ASN A 109 -17.83 15.09 -6.33
N GLN A 110 -17.94 14.83 -5.03
CA GLN A 110 -18.83 13.86 -4.35
C GLN A 110 -18.48 12.38 -4.55
N ASN A 111 -17.42 12.05 -5.26
CA ASN A 111 -16.91 10.68 -5.28
C ASN A 111 -16.36 10.30 -3.89
N LEU A 112 -16.54 9.04 -3.52
CA LEU A 112 -15.93 8.50 -2.30
C LEU A 112 -14.41 8.65 -2.35
N LYS A 113 -13.82 9.06 -1.22
CA LYS A 113 -12.38 9.16 -1.02
C LYS A 113 -11.86 8.06 -0.08
N LEU A 114 -12.58 7.84 1.03
CA LEU A 114 -12.21 6.85 2.04
C LEU A 114 -13.45 6.34 2.75
N VAL A 115 -13.47 5.04 3.02
CA VAL A 115 -14.37 4.41 4.01
C VAL A 115 -13.51 3.53 4.90
N GLY A 116 -13.63 3.70 6.21
CA GLY A 116 -12.87 2.92 7.18
C GLY A 116 -13.54 2.93 8.54
N GLU A 117 -12.97 2.18 9.46
CA GLU A 117 -13.41 2.10 10.83
C GLU A 117 -12.25 2.38 11.79
N PHE A 118 -12.59 2.99 12.92
CA PHE A 118 -11.66 3.29 13.99
C PHE A 118 -12.18 2.71 15.31
N LEU A 119 -11.25 2.32 16.16
CA LEU A 119 -11.52 1.90 17.54
C LEU A 119 -10.54 2.61 18.46
N ASN A 120 -11.07 3.47 19.35
CA ASN A 120 -10.27 4.28 20.29
C ASN A 120 -9.14 5.10 19.63
N GLY A 121 -9.38 5.66 18.44
CA GLY A 121 -8.42 6.44 17.68
C GLY A 121 -7.48 5.63 16.77
N GLU A 122 -7.59 4.31 16.78
CA GLU A 122 -6.77 3.43 15.94
C GLU A 122 -7.58 2.85 14.78
N SER A 123 -6.99 2.79 13.58
CA SER A 123 -7.58 2.11 12.42
C SER A 123 -7.86 0.64 12.75
N HIS A 124 -9.10 0.21 12.51
CA HIS A 124 -9.60 -1.13 12.77
C HIS A 124 -10.52 -1.58 11.63
N GLY A 125 -10.62 -2.92 11.39
CA GLY A 125 -11.52 -3.42 10.34
C GLY A 125 -11.04 -3.11 8.92
N VAL A 126 -11.97 -3.12 7.97
CA VAL A 126 -11.67 -2.89 6.54
C VAL A 126 -11.64 -1.39 6.24
N ARG A 127 -10.56 -0.97 5.56
CA ARG A 127 -10.43 0.38 5.02
C ARG A 127 -10.30 0.30 3.51
N SER A 128 -11.06 1.14 2.81
CA SER A 128 -11.03 1.30 1.36
C SER A 128 -10.81 2.76 0.99
N GLU A 129 -9.96 3.00 0.00
CA GLU A 129 -9.71 4.32 -0.57
C GLU A 129 -9.99 4.31 -2.07
N TRP A 130 -10.36 5.46 -2.62
CA TRP A 130 -10.64 5.68 -4.04
C TRP A 130 -9.86 6.86 -4.57
N TYR A 131 -9.58 6.85 -5.84
CA TYR A 131 -9.13 8.01 -6.59
C TYR A 131 -10.27 9.00 -6.81
N GLU A 132 -9.95 10.23 -7.15
CA GLU A 132 -10.95 11.27 -7.41
C GLU A 132 -11.85 10.96 -8.61
N ASN A 133 -11.38 10.14 -9.56
CA ASN A 133 -12.19 9.63 -10.69
C ASN A 133 -13.17 8.51 -10.28
N GLY A 134 -13.21 8.11 -9.00
CA GLY A 134 -14.11 7.09 -8.46
C GLY A 134 -13.57 5.66 -8.55
N THR A 135 -12.44 5.42 -9.20
CA THR A 135 -11.83 4.08 -9.22
C THR A 135 -11.21 3.74 -7.87
N ARG A 136 -11.25 2.46 -7.48
CA ARG A 136 -10.65 2.01 -6.22
C ARG A 136 -9.13 2.21 -6.25
N LYS A 137 -8.57 2.77 -5.17
CA LYS A 137 -7.13 3.03 -5.02
C LYS A 137 -6.45 1.95 -4.18
N GLU A 138 -7.03 1.67 -3.01
CA GLU A 138 -6.53 0.60 -2.14
C GLU A 138 -7.63 0.05 -1.23
N GLN A 139 -7.44 -1.18 -0.77
CA GLN A 139 -8.27 -1.81 0.24
C GLN A 139 -7.42 -2.74 1.10
N GLY A 140 -7.63 -2.71 2.40
CA GLY A 140 -6.96 -3.60 3.33
C GLY A 140 -7.68 -3.68 4.67
N SER A 141 -7.34 -4.70 5.44
CA SER A 141 -7.82 -4.85 6.82
C SER A 141 -6.76 -4.34 7.79
N PHE A 142 -7.21 -3.62 8.81
CA PHE A 142 -6.34 -3.02 9.84
C PHE A 142 -6.68 -3.55 11.23
N LYS A 143 -5.66 -3.68 12.06
CA LYS A 143 -5.78 -3.94 13.50
C LYS A 143 -4.76 -3.08 14.23
N LYS A 144 -5.21 -2.15 15.07
CA LYS A 144 -4.35 -1.21 15.81
C LYS A 144 -3.37 -0.48 14.88
N ASN A 145 -3.89 0.20 13.85
CA ASN A 145 -3.15 0.95 12.82
C ASN A 145 -2.20 0.12 11.94
N LYS A 146 -2.16 -1.21 12.08
CA LYS A 146 -1.30 -2.08 11.28
C LYS A 146 -2.12 -2.90 10.30
N LEU A 147 -1.66 -3.02 9.06
CA LEU A 147 -2.24 -3.95 8.09
C LEU A 147 -2.23 -5.37 8.66
N ASN A 148 -3.40 -6.02 8.62
CA ASN A 148 -3.57 -7.38 9.14
C ASN A 148 -4.63 -8.11 8.32
N GLY A 149 -4.20 -8.83 7.31
CA GLY A 149 -5.06 -9.47 6.31
C GLY A 149 -4.60 -9.19 4.89
N LEU A 150 -5.47 -9.43 3.93
CA LEU A 150 -5.21 -9.13 2.52
C LEU A 150 -5.23 -7.61 2.31
N TRP A 151 -4.24 -7.12 1.58
CA TRP A 151 -4.19 -5.75 1.06
C TRP A 151 -4.06 -5.78 -0.45
N THR A 152 -4.84 -4.94 -1.13
CA THR A 152 -4.81 -4.80 -2.59
C THR A 152 -4.81 -3.32 -2.94
N SER A 153 -4.01 -2.92 -3.93
CA SER A 153 -4.04 -1.59 -4.52
C SER A 153 -4.22 -1.66 -6.03
N TRP A 154 -4.71 -0.56 -6.60
CA TRP A 154 -5.01 -0.41 -8.02
C TRP A 154 -4.41 0.87 -8.57
N PHE A 155 -4.17 0.91 -9.84
CA PHE A 155 -3.89 2.12 -10.60
C PHE A 155 -5.19 2.93 -10.84
N SER A 156 -5.06 4.20 -11.22
CA SER A 156 -6.21 5.06 -11.52
C SER A 156 -7.01 4.64 -12.77
N ASN A 157 -6.45 3.77 -13.62
CA ASN A 157 -7.13 3.13 -14.73
C ASN A 157 -7.94 1.87 -14.33
N GLY A 158 -7.89 1.47 -13.05
CA GLY A 158 -8.62 0.33 -12.50
C GLY A 158 -7.85 -1.00 -12.49
N ASN A 159 -6.71 -1.09 -13.16
CA ASN A 159 -5.88 -2.29 -13.14
C ASN A 159 -5.24 -2.49 -11.76
N LYS A 160 -5.08 -3.75 -11.31
CA LYS A 160 -4.35 -4.06 -10.08
C LYS A 160 -2.92 -3.50 -10.16
N LYS A 161 -2.44 -2.95 -9.04
CA LYS A 161 -1.07 -2.45 -8.87
C LYS A 161 -0.25 -3.36 -7.98
N ALA A 162 -0.83 -3.79 -6.83
CA ALA A 162 -0.16 -4.71 -5.92
C ALA A 162 -1.20 -5.46 -5.08
N GLU A 163 -0.82 -6.66 -4.64
CA GLU A 163 -1.63 -7.49 -3.74
C GLU A 163 -0.74 -8.36 -2.87
N GLY A 164 -1.10 -8.49 -1.59
CA GLY A 164 -0.40 -9.37 -0.67
C GLY A 164 -1.08 -9.43 0.70
N LYS A 165 -0.73 -10.46 1.45
CA LYS A 165 -1.19 -10.63 2.83
C LYS A 165 -0.21 -10.01 3.80
N TYR A 166 -0.73 -9.38 4.84
CA TYR A 166 0.05 -8.80 5.93
C TYR A 166 -0.35 -9.41 7.27
N ILE A 167 0.60 -9.57 8.17
CA ILE A 167 0.41 -9.94 9.57
C ILE A 167 1.10 -8.89 10.43
N GLN A 168 0.34 -8.13 11.20
CA GLN A 168 0.84 -7.04 12.06
C GLN A 168 1.72 -6.02 11.30
N GLY A 169 1.36 -5.71 10.05
CA GLY A 169 2.07 -4.77 9.18
C GLY A 169 3.29 -5.35 8.47
N ARG A 170 3.58 -6.65 8.60
CA ARG A 170 4.67 -7.34 7.91
C ARG A 170 4.12 -8.20 6.78
N GLU A 171 4.79 -8.20 5.65
CA GLU A 171 4.45 -9.05 4.50
C GLU A 171 4.52 -10.54 4.88
N ASP A 172 3.49 -11.30 4.49
CA ASP A 172 3.41 -12.75 4.73
C ASP A 172 2.70 -13.47 3.58
N GLY A 173 3.27 -14.59 3.10
CA GLY A 173 2.75 -15.28 1.95
C GLY A 173 3.24 -14.69 0.62
N VAL A 174 2.46 -14.88 -0.44
CA VAL A 174 2.81 -14.41 -1.79
C VAL A 174 2.36 -12.96 -1.96
N HIS A 175 3.29 -12.11 -2.40
CA HIS A 175 3.04 -10.74 -2.82
C HIS A 175 3.27 -10.60 -4.33
N SER A 176 2.37 -9.93 -5.00
CA SER A 176 2.40 -9.71 -6.44
C SER A 176 2.26 -8.22 -6.76
N GLN A 177 2.94 -7.77 -7.80
CA GLN A 177 2.83 -6.43 -8.34
C GLN A 177 2.59 -6.51 -9.85
N TRP A 178 1.92 -5.53 -10.40
CA TRP A 178 1.58 -5.43 -11.82
C TRP A 178 2.00 -4.08 -12.40
N TYR A 179 2.21 -4.04 -13.68
CA TYR A 179 2.34 -2.84 -14.47
C TYR A 179 0.97 -2.18 -14.70
N SER A 180 0.95 -0.94 -15.14
CA SER A 180 -0.30 -0.20 -15.40
C SER A 180 -1.12 -0.75 -16.57
N ASN A 181 -0.49 -1.52 -17.47
CA ASN A 181 -1.14 -2.25 -18.56
C ASN A 181 -1.85 -3.54 -18.09
N GLY A 182 -1.62 -3.96 -16.82
CA GLY A 182 -2.20 -5.18 -16.23
C GLY A 182 -1.29 -6.39 -16.26
N GLU A 183 -0.16 -6.33 -16.96
CA GLU A 183 0.83 -7.41 -16.98
C GLU A 183 1.53 -7.54 -15.62
N ILE A 184 1.88 -8.77 -15.23
CA ILE A 184 2.57 -9.02 -13.98
C ILE A 184 3.98 -8.42 -14.02
N LYS A 185 4.36 -7.71 -12.93
CA LYS A 185 5.68 -7.09 -12.77
C LYS A 185 6.60 -7.89 -11.88
N SER A 186 6.06 -8.34 -10.73
CA SER A 186 6.86 -9.13 -9.78
C SER A 186 5.99 -10.03 -8.93
N LYS A 187 6.56 -11.16 -8.49
CA LYS A 187 5.96 -12.08 -7.54
C LYS A 187 7.04 -12.61 -6.60
N ALA A 188 6.81 -12.52 -5.30
CA ALA A 188 7.74 -13.01 -4.29
C ALA A 188 6.99 -13.62 -3.10
N LYS A 189 7.61 -14.61 -2.45
CA LYS A 189 7.10 -15.17 -1.20
C LYS A 189 7.82 -14.56 -0.02
N PHE A 190 7.03 -14.12 0.97
CA PHE A 190 7.52 -13.52 2.21
C PHE A 190 7.12 -14.36 3.42
N THR A 191 7.93 -14.26 4.47
CA THR A 191 7.62 -14.75 5.80
C THR A 191 8.04 -13.68 6.80
N MET A 192 7.05 -13.09 7.50
CA MET A 192 7.27 -12.05 8.51
C MET A 192 8.12 -10.87 8.00
N GLY A 193 7.89 -10.42 6.76
CA GLY A 193 8.55 -9.29 6.14
C GLY A 193 9.86 -9.60 5.41
N ASN A 194 10.32 -10.85 5.43
CA ASN A 194 11.53 -11.28 4.73
C ASN A 194 11.18 -12.17 3.53
N ILE A 195 11.89 -12.00 2.41
CA ILE A 195 11.77 -12.91 1.27
C ILE A 195 12.19 -14.30 1.73
N SER A 196 11.30 -15.30 1.55
CA SER A 196 11.48 -16.68 2.04
C SER A 196 11.40 -17.74 0.96
N GLY A 197 11.25 -17.34 -0.29
CA GLY A 197 11.11 -18.28 -1.40
C GLY A 197 11.51 -17.70 -2.73
N LEU A 198 10.91 -18.24 -3.79
CA LEU A 198 11.14 -17.79 -5.15
C LEU A 198 10.67 -16.34 -5.32
N ARG A 199 11.51 -15.51 -5.96
CA ARG A 199 11.17 -14.21 -6.49
C ARG A 199 11.29 -14.27 -8.01
N THR A 200 10.27 -13.76 -8.70
CA THR A 200 10.26 -13.63 -10.16
C THR A 200 9.90 -12.21 -10.51
N GLU A 201 10.59 -11.62 -11.47
CA GLU A 201 10.27 -10.34 -12.09
C GLU A 201 10.06 -10.52 -13.60
N TRP A 202 9.22 -9.68 -14.17
CA TRP A 202 8.90 -9.65 -15.60
C TRP A 202 9.11 -8.25 -16.17
N TYR A 203 9.40 -8.19 -17.44
CA TYR A 203 9.32 -6.97 -18.25
C TYR A 203 7.87 -6.60 -18.53
N GLU A 204 7.63 -5.38 -18.97
CA GLU A 204 6.28 -4.89 -19.28
C GLU A 204 5.65 -5.59 -20.50
N ASN A 205 6.47 -6.22 -21.36
CA ASN A 205 6.03 -7.08 -22.47
C ASN A 205 5.64 -8.51 -22.05
N GLY A 206 5.67 -8.81 -20.72
CA GLY A 206 5.32 -10.11 -20.15
C GLY A 206 6.45 -11.16 -20.14
N GLN A 207 7.59 -10.87 -20.76
CA GLN A 207 8.76 -11.77 -20.71
C GLN A 207 9.39 -11.75 -19.31
N LYS A 208 9.88 -12.93 -18.85
CA LYS A 208 10.64 -12.99 -17.61
C LYS A 208 11.88 -12.11 -17.69
N LYS A 209 12.13 -11.36 -16.62
CA LYS A 209 13.34 -10.52 -16.45
C LYS A 209 14.36 -11.20 -15.56
N GLU A 210 13.91 -11.72 -14.42
CA GLU A 210 14.76 -12.46 -13.50
C GLU A 210 13.94 -13.40 -12.61
N GLU A 211 14.57 -14.49 -12.18
CA GLU A 211 13.97 -15.47 -11.27
C GLU A 211 15.04 -16.11 -10.40
N GLY A 212 14.77 -16.23 -9.10
CA GLY A 212 15.70 -16.89 -8.19
C GLY A 212 15.28 -16.80 -6.72
N THR A 213 16.14 -17.32 -5.88
CA THR A 213 16.00 -17.29 -4.42
C THR A 213 17.23 -16.63 -3.79
N LEU A 214 17.12 -16.16 -2.56
CA LEU A 214 18.25 -15.54 -1.82
C LEU A 214 19.44 -16.49 -1.62
N LYS A 215 19.17 -17.81 -1.61
CA LYS A 215 20.17 -18.89 -1.58
C LYS A 215 19.76 -19.90 -2.62
N GLY A 216 20.44 -19.95 -3.74
CA GLY A 216 20.10 -20.89 -4.79
C GLY A 216 20.38 -20.35 -6.19
N PHE A 217 19.75 -20.99 -7.15
CA PHE A 217 19.88 -20.63 -8.56
C PHE A 217 19.19 -19.33 -8.87
N TRP A 218 19.86 -18.49 -9.65
CA TRP A 218 19.35 -17.24 -10.19
C TRP A 218 19.49 -17.24 -11.70
N THR A 219 18.44 -16.87 -12.42
CA THR A 219 18.43 -16.73 -13.86
C THR A 219 17.88 -15.37 -14.24
N SER A 220 18.49 -14.69 -15.19
CA SER A 220 18.01 -13.45 -15.78
C SER A 220 17.91 -13.58 -17.30
N TRP A 221 17.04 -12.77 -17.89
CA TRP A 221 16.74 -12.75 -19.32
C TRP A 221 16.78 -11.32 -19.86
N TYR A 222 17.05 -11.19 -21.12
CA TYR A 222 16.82 -9.97 -21.90
C TYR A 222 15.34 -9.78 -22.20
N GLU A 223 14.95 -8.59 -22.61
CA GLU A 223 13.56 -8.26 -22.95
C GLU A 223 13.04 -9.02 -24.18
N ASN A 224 13.95 -9.48 -25.07
CA ASN A 224 13.62 -10.38 -26.20
C ASN A 224 13.40 -11.84 -25.79
N GLY A 225 13.51 -12.16 -24.49
CA GLY A 225 13.34 -13.52 -23.95
C GLY A 225 14.58 -14.40 -23.92
N ASN A 226 15.69 -13.98 -24.55
CA ASN A 226 16.95 -14.71 -24.49
C ASN A 226 17.57 -14.65 -23.09
N LYS A 227 18.23 -15.74 -22.65
CA LYS A 227 18.96 -15.74 -21.37
C LYS A 227 20.03 -14.64 -21.37
N LYS A 228 20.17 -13.94 -20.24
CA LYS A 228 21.19 -12.92 -19.97
C LYS A 228 22.25 -13.44 -19.01
N GLY A 229 21.86 -14.18 -17.98
CA GLY A 229 22.78 -14.73 -17.01
C GLY A 229 22.13 -15.81 -16.17
N GLN A 230 22.95 -16.75 -15.67
CA GLN A 230 22.52 -17.71 -14.66
C GLN A 230 23.70 -18.08 -13.76
N GLY A 231 23.39 -18.46 -12.52
CA GLY A 231 24.38 -18.95 -11.58
C GLY A 231 23.79 -19.27 -10.23
N TYR A 232 24.59 -19.86 -9.38
CA TYR A 232 24.20 -20.19 -8.02
C TYR A 232 24.79 -19.16 -7.05
N TYR A 233 24.01 -18.77 -6.03
CA TYR A 233 24.43 -17.79 -5.03
C TYR A 233 24.28 -18.35 -3.62
N ILE A 234 25.28 -18.11 -2.77
CA ILE A 234 25.23 -18.36 -1.33
C ILE A 234 25.46 -17.03 -0.61
N ARG A 235 24.49 -16.57 0.20
CA ARG A 235 24.58 -15.29 0.94
C ARG A 235 24.96 -14.12 0.03
N GLN A 236 24.35 -14.04 -1.15
CA GLN A 236 24.57 -13.02 -2.19
C GLN A 236 25.97 -13.06 -2.84
N LYS A 237 26.76 -14.10 -2.58
CA LYS A 237 28.04 -14.32 -3.24
C LYS A 237 27.88 -15.38 -4.33
N PRO A 238 28.43 -15.19 -5.52
CA PRO A 238 28.43 -16.20 -6.55
C PRO A 238 29.22 -17.45 -6.11
N GLU A 239 28.69 -18.62 -6.47
CA GLU A 239 29.29 -19.93 -6.16
C GLU A 239 29.09 -20.88 -7.34
N GLY A 240 30.09 -21.68 -7.70
CA GLY A 240 30.04 -22.60 -8.82
C GLY A 240 30.08 -21.90 -10.18
N LEU A 241 29.60 -22.57 -11.21
CA LEU A 241 29.60 -22.07 -12.58
C LEU A 241 28.56 -20.98 -12.79
N HIS A 242 29.01 -19.82 -13.28
CA HIS A 242 28.18 -18.71 -13.74
C HIS A 242 28.32 -18.55 -15.25
N THR A 243 27.19 -18.45 -15.95
CA THR A 243 27.16 -18.26 -17.40
C THR A 243 26.44 -16.96 -17.72
N LEU A 244 27.03 -16.15 -18.59
CA LEU A 244 26.44 -14.95 -19.18
C LEU A 244 26.24 -15.17 -20.69
N TRP A 245 25.25 -14.53 -21.26
CA TRP A 245 24.95 -14.53 -22.69
C TRP A 245 24.86 -13.11 -23.23
N TYR A 246 25.13 -12.98 -24.50
CA TYR A 246 24.78 -11.79 -25.28
C TYR A 246 23.27 -11.79 -25.61
N GLU A 247 22.74 -10.64 -25.98
CA GLU A 247 21.33 -10.49 -26.34
C GLU A 247 20.92 -11.30 -27.58
N ASN A 248 21.88 -11.60 -28.48
CA ASN A 248 21.67 -12.48 -29.63
C ASN A 248 21.60 -13.99 -29.28
N GLY A 249 21.76 -14.34 -27.99
CA GLY A 249 21.69 -15.71 -27.48
C GLY A 249 23.02 -16.46 -27.43
N ASN A 250 24.09 -15.93 -28.00
CA ASN A 250 25.43 -16.54 -27.92
C ASN A 250 26.01 -16.38 -26.52
N LYS A 251 26.78 -17.38 -26.05
CA LYS A 251 27.52 -17.27 -24.77
C LYS A 251 28.44 -16.06 -24.78
N LYS A 252 28.50 -15.34 -23.66
CA LYS A 252 29.43 -14.23 -23.42
C LYS A 252 30.56 -14.63 -22.50
N SER A 253 30.26 -15.32 -21.41
CA SER A 253 31.29 -15.85 -20.51
C SER A 253 30.78 -17.02 -19.68
N GLU A 254 31.68 -17.90 -19.30
CA GLU A 254 31.51 -18.93 -18.25
C GLU A 254 32.66 -18.76 -17.27
N VAL A 255 32.36 -18.59 -15.99
CA VAL A 255 33.34 -18.38 -14.91
C VAL A 255 32.92 -19.21 -13.71
N THR A 256 33.86 -19.98 -13.16
CA THR A 256 33.66 -20.71 -11.92
C THR A 256 34.05 -19.83 -10.73
N PHE A 257 33.15 -19.77 -9.75
CA PHE A 257 33.33 -18.97 -8.52
C PHE A 257 33.43 -19.86 -7.29
N SER A 258 34.22 -19.41 -6.33
CA SER A 258 34.20 -19.93 -4.95
C SER A 258 34.26 -18.77 -3.98
N ASN A 259 33.34 -18.77 -2.98
CA ASN A 259 33.23 -17.70 -1.99
C ASN A 259 33.13 -16.26 -2.57
N GLY A 260 32.56 -16.13 -3.76
CA GLY A 260 32.37 -14.85 -4.44
C GLY A 260 33.54 -14.37 -5.29
N LYS A 261 34.61 -15.16 -5.41
CA LYS A 261 35.77 -14.83 -6.27
C LYS A 261 35.88 -15.84 -7.41
N PRO A 262 36.29 -15.43 -8.63
CA PRO A 262 36.67 -16.36 -9.67
C PRO A 262 37.70 -17.34 -9.14
N ASN A 263 37.44 -18.65 -9.27
CA ASN A 263 38.33 -19.70 -8.80
C ASN A 263 38.04 -21.00 -9.59
N GLY A 264 38.84 -21.32 -10.56
CA GLY A 264 38.68 -22.39 -11.53
C GLY A 264 38.56 -21.88 -12.97
N PRO A 265 38.05 -22.71 -13.90
CA PRO A 265 37.99 -22.39 -15.32
C PRO A 265 37.17 -21.13 -15.64
N SER A 266 37.68 -20.37 -16.61
CA SER A 266 37.05 -19.20 -17.17
C SER A 266 37.19 -19.19 -18.68
N VAL A 267 36.07 -18.93 -19.38
CA VAL A 267 36.02 -18.78 -20.83
C VAL A 267 35.16 -17.58 -21.18
N ALA A 268 35.63 -16.76 -22.13
CA ALA A 268 34.80 -15.72 -22.70
C ALA A 268 34.75 -15.82 -24.23
N TRP A 269 33.65 -15.33 -24.79
CA TRP A 269 33.36 -15.36 -26.22
C TRP A 269 33.08 -13.96 -26.77
N TYR A 270 33.30 -13.77 -28.02
CA TYR A 270 32.79 -12.66 -28.80
C TYR A 270 31.30 -12.86 -29.13
N ALA A 271 30.61 -11.80 -29.52
CA ALA A 271 29.20 -11.87 -29.86
C ALA A 271 28.87 -12.72 -31.11
N ASN A 272 29.88 -13.00 -31.97
CA ASN A 272 29.78 -13.91 -33.10
C ASN A 272 29.88 -15.40 -32.71
N GLY A 273 30.19 -15.70 -31.43
CA GLY A 273 30.29 -17.05 -30.89
C GLY A 273 31.73 -17.61 -30.86
N ASN A 274 32.73 -16.96 -31.45
CA ASN A 274 34.11 -17.36 -31.34
C ASN A 274 34.66 -17.08 -29.94
N LYS A 275 35.57 -17.93 -29.44
CA LYS A 275 36.25 -17.68 -28.18
C LYS A 275 37.04 -16.37 -28.26
N ARG A 276 37.05 -15.61 -27.14
CA ARG A 276 37.84 -14.43 -26.93
C ARG A 276 39.04 -14.70 -26.04
N GLU A 277 38.85 -15.44 -24.97
CA GLU A 277 39.88 -15.80 -24.00
C GLU A 277 39.47 -17.05 -23.21
N GLU A 278 40.41 -17.83 -22.75
CA GLU A 278 40.20 -18.94 -21.82
C GLU A 278 41.44 -19.18 -20.94
N GLY A 279 41.20 -19.63 -19.71
CA GLY A 279 42.23 -19.96 -18.74
C GLY A 279 41.66 -20.33 -17.40
N GLU A 280 42.44 -20.32 -16.37
CA GLU A 280 42.03 -20.58 -15.00
C GLU A 280 42.20 -19.33 -14.11
N ASN A 281 41.33 -19.21 -13.12
CA ASN A 281 41.46 -18.21 -12.06
C ASN A 281 41.73 -18.90 -10.72
N LYS A 282 42.53 -18.24 -9.87
CA LYS A 282 42.79 -18.64 -8.50
C LYS A 282 42.63 -17.42 -7.58
N GLU A 283 41.72 -17.53 -6.58
CA GLU A 283 41.46 -16.43 -5.61
C GLU A 283 41.12 -15.06 -6.25
N GLY A 284 40.56 -15.06 -7.46
CA GLY A 284 40.17 -13.87 -8.21
C GLY A 284 41.15 -13.35 -9.23
N ASN A 285 42.33 -13.95 -9.34
CA ASN A 285 43.39 -13.57 -10.30
C ASN A 285 43.52 -14.64 -11.39
N GLN A 286 43.99 -14.23 -12.57
CA GLN A 286 44.44 -15.16 -13.60
C GLN A 286 45.57 -16.04 -13.07
N PHE A 287 45.57 -17.31 -13.44
CA PHE A 287 46.52 -18.29 -12.96
C PHE A 287 46.88 -19.27 -14.07
N GLY A 288 48.17 -19.61 -14.22
CA GLY A 288 48.66 -20.51 -15.23
C GLY A 288 48.48 -19.98 -16.64
N LYS A 289 48.27 -20.87 -17.59
CA LYS A 289 48.21 -20.54 -19.02
C LYS A 289 46.87 -19.90 -19.39
N TRP A 290 46.92 -18.72 -20.03
CA TRP A 290 45.78 -18.04 -20.65
C TRP A 290 45.98 -17.94 -22.15
N ILE A 291 44.92 -18.20 -22.93
CA ILE A 291 44.91 -18.15 -24.40
C ILE A 291 43.94 -17.06 -24.81
N TYR A 292 44.38 -16.17 -25.66
CA TYR A 292 43.60 -15.07 -26.24
C TYR A 292 43.38 -15.32 -27.72
N TYR A 293 42.22 -14.94 -28.24
CA TYR A 293 41.82 -15.21 -29.60
C TYR A 293 41.39 -13.93 -30.31
N ASN A 294 41.67 -13.82 -31.57
CA ASN A 294 41.10 -12.82 -32.47
C ASN A 294 39.62 -13.07 -32.76
N LEU A 295 38.95 -12.07 -33.32
CA LEU A 295 37.53 -12.16 -33.67
C LEU A 295 37.20 -13.27 -34.68
N ASP A 296 38.16 -13.65 -35.52
CA ASP A 296 38.04 -14.76 -36.49
C ASP A 296 38.28 -16.13 -35.87
N GLY A 297 38.67 -16.21 -34.60
CA GLY A 297 38.94 -17.44 -33.85
C GLY A 297 40.43 -17.91 -33.93
N SER A 298 41.31 -17.18 -34.63
CA SER A 298 42.74 -17.46 -34.60
C SER A 298 43.36 -17.06 -33.25
N ILE A 299 44.43 -17.72 -32.82
CA ILE A 299 45.12 -17.37 -31.57
C ILE A 299 45.79 -16.02 -31.75
N ASP A 300 45.55 -15.10 -30.81
CA ASP A 300 46.17 -13.80 -30.72
C ASP A 300 47.41 -13.82 -29.83
N GLY A 301 47.30 -14.51 -28.69
CA GLY A 301 48.44 -14.61 -27.75
C GLY A 301 48.24 -15.68 -26.69
N ILE A 302 49.30 -15.99 -25.99
CA ILE A 302 49.33 -16.91 -24.84
C ILE A 302 50.18 -16.26 -23.76
N ASP A 303 49.59 -16.11 -22.56
CA ASP A 303 50.26 -15.60 -21.37
C ASP A 303 50.35 -16.69 -20.30
N GLU A 304 51.38 -16.64 -19.47
CA GLU A 304 51.55 -17.49 -18.29
C GLU A 304 51.57 -16.62 -17.03
N TYR A 305 50.67 -16.89 -16.08
CA TYR A 305 50.44 -16.11 -14.85
C TYR A 305 50.87 -16.88 -13.61
#